data_799284d47c4ce8a0b3a9619889f12774
#
_entry.id   799284d47c4ce8a0b3a9619889f12774
#
_cell.length_a   1.000
_cell.length_b   1.000
_cell.length_c   1.000
_cell.angle_alpha   90.00
_cell.angle_beta   90.00
_cell.angle_gamma   90.00
#
_symmetry.space_group_name_H-M   'P 1'
#
loop_
_entity.id
_entity.type
_entity.pdbx_description
1 polymer ?
#
loop_
_entity_poly.entity_id
_entity_poly.type
_entity_poly.pdbx_seq_one_letter_code
_entity_poly.pdbx_strand_id
1 'polypeptide(L)'
;MWPKDFADRLEAWSALRTQVQPMELESALQAINAWWHQTPWKPYYLHWDDQPRWPDPWQLLSDDMYCPVAKALGILYTISMLDRADMVDAELVLTESGDNLVLVQERKYILNWSPDSVVNTFQEVKIVRQLKQHQIK
;
A
#
# COMPACT_ATOMS: atom_id res chain seq x y z
N MET A 1 4.78 16.51 4.09
CA MET A 1 4.91 16.25 5.53
C MET A 1 3.72 15.45 6.04
N TRP A 2 3.98 14.44 6.85
CA TRP A 2 2.91 13.57 7.37
C TRP A 2 2.06 14.29 8.43
N PRO A 3 0.72 14.34 8.26
CA PRO A 3 -0.14 15.09 9.19
C PRO A 3 -0.15 14.48 10.59
N LYS A 4 -0.20 15.33 11.61
CA LYS A 4 -0.19 14.89 13.01
C LYS A 4 -1.55 14.45 13.51
N ASP A 5 -2.63 15.05 12.99
CA ASP A 5 -3.99 14.79 13.45
C ASP A 5 -4.66 13.76 12.54
N PHE A 6 -5.48 12.89 13.14
CA PHE A 6 -6.24 11.89 12.41
C PHE A 6 -7.15 12.51 11.34
N ALA A 7 -7.85 13.59 11.69
CA ALA A 7 -8.73 14.27 10.74
C ALA A 7 -7.96 14.76 9.52
N ASP A 8 -6.77 15.32 9.73
CA ASP A 8 -5.91 15.81 8.65
C ASP A 8 -5.35 14.66 7.82
N ARG A 9 -5.04 13.53 8.45
CA ARG A 9 -4.60 12.33 7.72
C ARG A 9 -5.71 11.78 6.82
N LEU A 10 -6.95 11.74 7.32
CA LEU A 10 -8.10 11.32 6.53
C LEU A 10 -8.33 12.23 5.33
N GLU A 11 -8.24 13.54 5.55
CA GLU A 11 -8.42 14.52 4.49
C GLU A 11 -7.32 14.40 3.44
N ALA A 12 -6.07 14.25 3.86
CA ALA A 12 -4.93 14.08 2.95
C ALA A 12 -5.07 12.78 2.15
N TRP A 13 -5.52 11.71 2.79
CA TRP A 13 -5.73 10.43 2.11
C TRP A 13 -6.86 10.50 1.09
N SER A 14 -7.95 11.18 1.42
CA SER A 14 -9.05 11.41 0.50
C SER A 14 -8.60 12.23 -0.71
N ALA A 15 -7.81 13.29 -0.46
CA ALA A 15 -7.25 14.13 -1.52
C ALA A 15 -6.34 13.32 -2.45
N LEU A 16 -5.52 12.43 -1.88
CA LEU A 16 -4.66 11.55 -2.68
C LEU A 16 -5.50 10.70 -3.64
N ARG A 17 -6.55 10.05 -3.13
CA ARG A 17 -7.39 9.19 -3.96
C ARG A 17 -8.07 9.95 -5.09
N THR A 18 -8.56 11.15 -4.80
CA THR A 18 -9.16 12.02 -5.82
C THR A 18 -8.12 12.42 -6.86
N GLN A 19 -6.92 12.76 -6.43
CA GLN A 19 -5.84 13.21 -7.31
C GLN A 19 -5.39 12.09 -8.27
N VAL A 20 -5.22 10.88 -7.77
CA VAL A 20 -4.67 9.79 -8.58
C VAL A 20 -5.70 9.09 -9.46
N GLN A 21 -6.99 9.23 -9.16
CA GLN A 21 -8.06 8.55 -9.92
C GLN A 21 -7.94 8.77 -11.44
N PRO A 22 -7.72 10.00 -11.95
CA PRO A 22 -7.61 10.22 -13.40
C PRO A 22 -6.21 10.09 -13.97
N MET A 23 -5.19 9.84 -13.13
CA MET A 23 -3.80 9.80 -13.58
C MET A 23 -3.50 8.58 -14.43
N GLU A 24 -2.49 8.68 -15.29
CA GLU A 24 -1.91 7.54 -15.98
C GLU A 24 -1.38 6.55 -14.93
N LEU A 25 -1.40 5.26 -15.27
CA LEU A 25 -1.15 4.18 -14.31
C LEU A 25 0.15 4.34 -13.52
N GLU A 26 1.28 4.49 -14.21
CA GLU A 26 2.57 4.58 -13.51
C GLU A 26 2.63 5.80 -12.61
N SER A 27 2.13 6.94 -13.07
CA SER A 27 2.10 8.18 -12.29
C SER A 27 1.21 8.04 -11.05
N ALA A 28 0.07 7.39 -11.19
CA ALA A 28 -0.84 7.13 -10.08
C ALA A 28 -0.19 6.24 -9.04
N LEU A 29 0.44 5.15 -9.48
CA LEU A 29 1.13 4.23 -8.58
C LEU A 29 2.30 4.90 -7.87
N GLN A 30 3.07 5.72 -8.60
CA GLN A 30 4.18 6.48 -8.03
C GLN A 30 3.70 7.43 -6.93
N ALA A 31 2.60 8.14 -7.18
CA ALA A 31 2.03 9.07 -6.21
C ALA A 31 1.54 8.35 -4.94
N ILE A 32 0.88 7.21 -5.09
CA ILE A 32 0.42 6.39 -3.96
C ILE A 32 1.61 5.90 -3.15
N ASN A 33 2.60 5.36 -3.83
CA ASN A 33 3.81 4.85 -3.19
C ASN A 33 4.55 5.94 -2.42
N ALA A 34 4.74 7.11 -3.03
CA ALA A 34 5.42 8.24 -2.40
C ALA A 34 4.67 8.75 -1.18
N TRP A 35 3.33 8.79 -1.26
CA TRP A 35 2.52 9.28 -0.14
C TRP A 35 2.70 8.39 1.10
N TRP A 36 2.62 7.07 0.93
CA TRP A 36 2.77 6.14 2.05
C TRP A 36 4.19 6.05 2.58
N HIS A 37 5.20 6.43 1.76
CA HIS A 37 6.58 6.53 2.23
C HIS A 37 6.84 7.73 3.14
N GLN A 38 5.89 8.66 3.24
CA GLN A 38 5.99 9.79 4.19
C GLN A 38 5.65 9.37 5.62
N THR A 39 5.09 8.19 5.83
CA THR A 39 4.65 7.73 7.15
C THR A 39 5.85 7.61 8.09
N PRO A 40 5.67 8.01 9.37
CA PRO A 40 6.73 7.82 10.35
C PRO A 40 6.95 6.34 10.63
N TRP A 41 8.20 5.94 10.81
CA TRP A 41 8.49 4.56 11.19
C TRP A 41 8.16 4.38 12.66
N LYS A 42 7.09 3.64 12.94
CA LYS A 42 6.70 3.25 14.30
C LYS A 42 6.31 1.79 14.26
N PRO A 43 6.87 0.96 15.16
CA PRO A 43 6.54 -0.47 15.14
C PRO A 43 5.06 -0.71 15.38
N TYR A 44 4.42 -1.43 14.48
CA TYR A 44 3.04 -1.87 14.67
C TYR A 44 2.97 -3.38 14.87
N TYR A 45 3.93 -4.10 14.34
CA TYR A 45 4.05 -5.55 14.49
C TYR A 45 2.82 -6.31 13.99
N LEU A 46 2.37 -6.00 12.77
CA LEU A 46 1.35 -6.79 12.12
C LEU A 46 1.95 -8.11 11.66
N HIS A 47 1.28 -9.20 11.97
CA HIS A 47 1.74 -10.53 11.63
C HIS A 47 0.86 -11.15 10.55
N TRP A 48 1.47 -11.77 9.57
CA TRP A 48 0.75 -12.41 8.47
C TRP A 48 -0.21 -13.52 8.95
N ASP A 49 0.10 -14.17 10.07
CA ASP A 49 -0.74 -15.22 10.63
C ASP A 49 -1.95 -14.67 11.42
N ASP A 50 -2.03 -13.37 11.58
CA ASP A 50 -3.06 -12.71 12.41
C ASP A 50 -3.87 -11.71 11.61
N GLN A 51 -4.16 -12.00 10.35
CA GLN A 51 -4.91 -11.12 9.44
C GLN A 51 -6.26 -10.66 9.99
N PRO A 52 -7.04 -11.49 10.71
CA PRO A 52 -8.30 -11.03 11.29
C PRO A 52 -8.18 -9.82 12.21
N ARG A 53 -6.99 -9.60 12.79
CA ARG A 53 -6.74 -8.47 13.69
C ARG A 53 -6.10 -7.27 12.99
N TRP A 54 -5.83 -7.38 11.71
CA TRP A 54 -5.26 -6.27 10.96
C TRP A 54 -6.25 -5.10 10.95
N PRO A 55 -5.76 -3.85 11.06
CA PRO A 55 -6.63 -2.68 11.11
C PRO A 55 -7.35 -2.46 9.78
N ASP A 56 -8.55 -1.88 9.82
CA ASP A 56 -9.20 -1.36 8.62
C ASP A 56 -8.50 -0.04 8.24
N PRO A 57 -8.82 0.56 7.06
CA PRO A 57 -8.14 1.78 6.63
C PRO A 57 -8.22 2.93 7.61
N TRP A 58 -9.36 3.12 8.24
CA TRP A 58 -9.56 4.23 9.18
C TRP A 58 -8.78 4.03 10.46
N GLN A 59 -8.79 2.81 10.98
CA GLN A 59 -8.02 2.46 12.16
C GLN A 59 -6.52 2.58 11.90
N LEU A 60 -6.06 2.17 10.73
CA LEU A 60 -4.65 2.29 10.33
C LEU A 60 -4.18 3.74 10.41
N LEU A 61 -4.98 4.67 9.87
CA LEU A 61 -4.67 6.10 9.91
C LEU A 61 -4.81 6.68 11.31
N SER A 62 -5.74 6.18 12.11
CA SER A 62 -5.94 6.62 13.49
C SER A 62 -4.78 6.21 14.40
N ASP A 63 -4.32 4.98 14.27
CA ASP A 63 -3.26 4.43 15.11
C ASP A 63 -1.91 5.07 14.82
N ASP A 64 -1.71 5.53 13.60
CA ASP A 64 -0.50 6.24 13.17
C ASP A 64 0.79 5.49 13.49
N MET A 65 0.78 4.18 13.29
CA MET A 65 1.92 3.31 13.49
C MET A 65 2.14 2.46 12.25
N TYR A 66 3.34 2.53 11.67
CA TYR A 66 3.59 1.94 10.36
C TYR A 66 4.87 1.11 10.34
N CYS A 67 4.69 -0.21 10.39
CA CYS A 67 5.72 -1.18 10.03
C CYS A 67 5.64 -1.42 8.52
N PRO A 68 6.58 -2.15 7.90
CA PRO A 68 6.52 -2.42 6.46
C PRO A 68 5.21 -3.07 6.00
N VAL A 69 4.63 -3.98 6.79
CA VAL A 69 3.34 -4.60 6.47
C VAL A 69 2.23 -3.55 6.50
N ALA A 70 2.23 -2.67 7.50
CA ALA A 70 1.20 -1.64 7.63
C ALA A 70 1.23 -0.66 6.46
N LYS A 71 2.41 -0.25 6.00
CA LYS A 71 2.54 0.60 4.81
C LYS A 71 2.00 -0.10 3.56
N ALA A 72 2.39 -1.35 3.35
CA ALA A 72 1.93 -2.12 2.20
C ALA A 72 0.41 -2.30 2.25
N LEU A 73 -0.13 -2.56 3.43
CA LEU A 73 -1.58 -2.68 3.63
C LEU A 73 -2.30 -1.36 3.30
N GLY A 74 -1.74 -0.23 3.74
CA GLY A 74 -2.27 1.09 3.41
C GLY A 74 -2.27 1.37 1.91
N ILE A 75 -1.22 0.98 1.22
CA ILE A 75 -1.13 1.08 -0.24
C ILE A 75 -2.23 0.24 -0.89
N LEU A 76 -2.40 -1.01 -0.45
CA LEU A 76 -3.42 -1.89 -1.00
C LEU A 76 -4.84 -1.35 -0.75
N TYR A 77 -5.11 -0.84 0.44
CA TYR A 77 -6.39 -0.19 0.76
C TYR A 77 -6.66 1.01 -0.16
N THR A 78 -5.64 1.84 -0.39
CA THR A 78 -5.77 3.00 -1.28
C THR A 78 -6.19 2.56 -2.68
N ILE A 79 -5.49 1.56 -3.22
CA ILE A 79 -5.78 1.01 -4.55
C ILE A 79 -7.19 0.43 -4.59
N SER A 80 -7.60 -0.32 -3.56
CA SER A 80 -8.90 -0.97 -3.52
C SER A 80 -10.07 0.01 -3.51
N MET A 81 -9.83 1.24 -3.07
CA MET A 81 -10.85 2.28 -3.01
C MET A 81 -10.91 3.16 -4.27
N LEU A 82 -10.03 2.91 -5.24
CA LEU A 82 -10.07 3.57 -6.54
C LEU A 82 -10.99 2.81 -7.47
N ASP A 83 -11.66 3.53 -8.37
CA ASP A 83 -12.48 2.92 -9.41
C ASP A 83 -11.65 2.81 -10.69
N ARG A 84 -10.67 1.89 -10.69
CA ARG A 84 -9.73 1.72 -11.78
C ARG A 84 -9.55 0.25 -12.14
N ALA A 85 -9.93 -0.09 -13.38
CA ALA A 85 -9.79 -1.45 -13.89
C ALA A 85 -8.33 -1.89 -14.04
N ASP A 86 -7.40 -0.95 -14.26
CA ASP A 86 -5.99 -1.26 -14.46
C ASP A 86 -5.23 -1.61 -13.17
N MET A 87 -5.90 -1.53 -12.03
CA MET A 87 -5.31 -1.86 -10.72
C MET A 87 -6.03 -3.02 -10.01
N VAL A 88 -6.98 -3.70 -10.67
CA VAL A 88 -7.82 -4.70 -9.99
C VAL A 88 -7.05 -5.92 -9.52
N ASP A 89 -5.91 -6.21 -10.11
CA ASP A 89 -5.08 -7.35 -9.75
C ASP A 89 -4.06 -7.05 -8.65
N ALA A 90 -4.13 -5.87 -8.04
CA ALA A 90 -3.19 -5.50 -6.98
C ALA A 90 -3.24 -6.51 -5.83
N GLU A 91 -2.08 -6.89 -5.35
CA GLU A 91 -1.95 -7.83 -4.24
C GLU A 91 -0.80 -7.46 -3.32
N LEU A 92 -0.99 -7.70 -2.03
CA LEU A 92 0.05 -7.57 -1.02
C LEU A 92 0.75 -8.92 -0.89
N VAL A 93 2.07 -8.91 -0.96
CA VAL A 93 2.86 -10.14 -0.87
C VAL A 93 3.96 -10.02 0.17
N LEU A 94 4.28 -11.16 0.78
CA LEU A 94 5.49 -11.32 1.58
C LEU A 94 6.46 -12.17 0.76
N THR A 95 7.66 -11.67 0.55
CA THR A 95 8.68 -12.38 -0.22
C THR A 95 9.52 -13.28 0.67
N GLU A 96 10.25 -14.20 0.06
CA GLU A 96 11.19 -15.08 0.76
C GLU A 96 12.25 -14.29 1.53
N SER A 97 12.64 -13.11 1.03
CA SER A 97 13.63 -12.23 1.68
C SER A 97 13.03 -11.38 2.79
N GLY A 98 11.71 -11.47 3.05
CA GLY A 98 11.05 -10.75 4.13
C GLY A 98 10.48 -9.39 3.75
N ASP A 99 10.46 -9.05 2.48
CA ASP A 99 9.89 -7.79 2.00
C ASP A 99 8.37 -7.88 1.87
N ASN A 100 7.68 -6.80 2.24
CA ASN A 100 6.23 -6.67 2.08
C ASN A 100 5.98 -5.70 0.93
N LEU A 101 5.49 -6.22 -0.18
CA LEU A 101 5.34 -5.47 -1.43
C LEU A 101 3.91 -5.50 -1.91
N VAL A 102 3.52 -4.48 -2.68
CA VAL A 102 2.26 -4.49 -3.42
C VAL A 102 2.59 -4.60 -4.90
N LEU A 103 2.09 -5.66 -5.53
CA LEU A 103 2.32 -5.94 -6.94
C LEU A 103 1.07 -5.60 -7.75
N VAL A 104 1.27 -4.93 -8.88
CA VAL A 104 0.17 -4.46 -9.73
C VAL A 104 0.46 -4.82 -11.18
N GLN A 105 -0.59 -5.10 -11.93
CA GLN A 105 -0.57 -5.36 -13.38
C GLN A 105 0.42 -6.46 -13.75
N GLU A 106 0.10 -7.67 -13.33
CA GLU A 106 0.90 -8.87 -13.59
C GLU A 106 2.36 -8.69 -13.14
N ARG A 107 2.54 -8.01 -12.00
CA ARG A 107 3.85 -7.78 -11.38
C ARG A 107 4.78 -6.87 -12.16
N LYS A 108 4.23 -6.08 -13.08
CA LYS A 108 5.01 -5.05 -13.77
C LYS A 108 5.43 -3.91 -12.85
N TYR A 109 4.63 -3.66 -11.81
CA TYR A 109 4.86 -2.58 -10.87
C TYR A 109 4.97 -3.14 -9.46
N ILE A 110 5.93 -2.62 -8.70
CA ILE A 110 6.18 -3.00 -7.30
C ILE A 110 6.14 -1.73 -6.44
N LEU A 111 5.22 -1.70 -5.48
CA LEU A 111 5.12 -0.62 -4.51
C LEU A 111 5.66 -1.11 -3.16
N ASN A 112 6.05 -0.15 -2.32
CA ASN A 112 6.66 -0.39 -1.02
C ASN A 112 8.08 -0.99 -1.09
N TRP A 113 8.73 -0.87 -2.24
CA TRP A 113 10.12 -1.27 -2.44
C TRP A 113 11.06 -0.07 -2.37
N SER A 114 10.73 0.99 -3.08
CA SER A 114 11.53 2.21 -3.16
C SER A 114 10.60 3.42 -3.12
N PRO A 115 10.97 4.52 -2.42
CA PRO A 115 10.15 5.73 -2.44
C PRO A 115 10.12 6.42 -3.80
N ASP A 116 11.09 6.14 -4.66
CA ASP A 116 11.31 6.87 -5.90
C ASP A 116 10.91 6.11 -7.16
N SER A 117 10.57 4.83 -7.05
CA SER A 117 10.26 4.03 -8.23
C SER A 117 9.25 2.93 -7.91
N VAL A 118 8.35 2.69 -8.85
CA VAL A 118 7.39 1.58 -8.80
C VAL A 118 7.61 0.59 -9.95
N VAL A 119 8.56 0.87 -10.84
CA VAL A 119 8.86 -0.01 -11.97
C VAL A 119 9.60 -1.24 -11.48
N ASN A 120 9.12 -2.43 -11.89
CA ASN A 120 9.75 -3.69 -11.51
C ASN A 120 11.06 -3.86 -12.28
N THR A 121 12.18 -3.83 -11.56
CA THR A 121 13.51 -4.09 -12.10
C THR A 121 13.98 -5.52 -11.80
N PHE A 122 13.15 -6.29 -11.08
CA PHE A 122 13.45 -7.67 -10.75
C PHE A 122 12.85 -8.59 -11.80
N GLN A 123 13.56 -9.65 -12.14
CA GLN A 123 13.04 -10.64 -13.09
C GLN A 123 12.06 -11.59 -12.41
N GLU A 124 12.27 -11.85 -11.14
CA GLU A 124 11.46 -12.80 -10.40
C GLU A 124 11.39 -12.43 -8.93
N VAL A 125 10.18 -12.58 -8.35
CA VAL A 125 9.92 -12.37 -6.93
C VAL A 125 9.39 -13.68 -6.35
N LYS A 126 10.08 -14.23 -5.35
CA LYS A 126 9.62 -15.45 -4.66
C LYS A 126 8.67 -15.08 -3.55
N ILE A 127 7.40 -15.44 -3.69
CA ILE A 127 6.32 -15.09 -2.79
C ILE A 127 6.05 -16.24 -1.84
N VAL A 128 6.02 -15.98 -0.53
CA VAL A 128 5.68 -16.98 0.50
C VAL A 128 4.27 -16.75 1.06
N ARG A 129 3.73 -15.53 1.01
CA ARG A 129 2.38 -15.19 1.44
C ARG A 129 1.79 -14.16 0.48
N GLN A 130 0.48 -14.20 0.27
CA GLN A 130 -0.20 -13.21 -0.57
C GLN A 130 -1.60 -12.90 -0.06
N LEU A 131 -2.03 -11.65 -0.27
CA LEU A 131 -3.37 -11.17 0.04
C LEU A 131 -3.84 -10.34 -1.15
N LYS A 132 -4.81 -10.85 -1.87
CA LYS A 132 -5.39 -10.14 -3.01
C LYS A 132 -6.38 -9.09 -2.55
N GLN A 133 -6.57 -8.06 -3.35
CA GLN A 133 -7.41 -6.92 -2.99
C GLN A 133 -8.85 -7.34 -2.66
N HIS A 134 -9.41 -8.34 -3.33
CA HIS A 134 -10.76 -8.83 -3.03
C HIS A 134 -10.86 -9.61 -1.73
N GLN A 135 -9.74 -9.94 -1.09
CA GLN A 135 -9.70 -10.67 0.19
C GLN A 135 -9.63 -9.73 1.38
N ILE A 136 -9.40 -8.44 1.17
CA ILE A 136 -9.42 -7.45 2.26
C ILE A 136 -10.86 -7.06 2.58
N LYS A 137 -11.08 -6.71 3.85
CA LYS A 137 -12.42 -6.40 4.36
C LYS A 137 -12.89 -5.00 3.99
#